data_f46e0c4c35225508dd9867044c89b4d3
#
_entry.id   f46e0c4c35225508dd9867044c89b4d3
#
_cell.length_a   1.000
_cell.length_b   1.000
_cell.length_c   1.000
_cell.angle_alpha   90.00
_cell.angle_beta   90.00
_cell.angle_gamma   90.00
#
_symmetry.space_group_name_H-M   'P 1'
#
loop_
_entity.id
_entity.type
_entity.pdbx_description
1 polymer ?
#
loop_
_entity_poly.entity_id
_entity_poly.type
_entity_poly.pdbx_seq_one_letter_code
_entity_poly.pdbx_strand_id
1 'polypeptide(L)'
;MAILRVELTKEMARRIFRERTRLGLSQAELGDLINESYMQVHKYETCVFKKIKVSSLSNLSRALKVDIRYLLCEDLVDYIQEINQEVVNLPQKDLVNIYNIIKKYKSLKGLV
;
A
#
# COMPACT_ATOMS: atom_id res chain seq x y z
N MET A 1 21.55 7.20 16.40
CA MET A 1 21.05 6.53 15.18
C MET A 1 19.89 7.32 14.59
N ALA A 2 19.87 7.49 13.29
CA ALA A 2 18.75 8.15 12.63
C ALA A 2 17.51 7.27 12.65
N ILE A 3 16.33 7.87 12.91
CA ILE A 3 15.05 7.15 12.82
C ILE A 3 14.61 7.17 11.37
N LEU A 4 14.42 5.98 10.81
CA LEU A 4 13.94 5.84 9.43
C LEU A 4 12.42 6.10 9.38
N ARG A 5 12.02 6.99 8.48
CA ARG A 5 10.62 7.30 8.23
C ARG A 5 10.35 7.24 6.73
N VAL A 6 9.13 6.88 6.39
CA VAL A 6 8.65 6.89 5.01
C VAL A 6 7.40 7.78 4.93
N GLU A 7 7.09 8.22 3.74
CA GLU A 7 5.88 9.01 3.50
C GLU A 7 4.64 8.20 3.87
N LEU A 8 3.73 8.81 4.63
CA LEU A 8 2.43 8.22 4.94
C LEU A 8 1.41 8.77 3.94
N THR A 9 0.96 7.92 3.04
CA THR A 9 -0.02 8.29 2.02
C THR A 9 -1.44 8.00 2.50
N LYS A 10 -2.42 8.63 1.85
CA LYS A 10 -3.84 8.36 2.14
C LYS A 10 -4.20 6.90 1.91
N GLU A 11 -3.61 6.27 0.90
CA GLU A 11 -3.85 4.85 0.61
C GLU A 11 -3.30 3.95 1.72
N MET A 12 -2.11 4.25 2.23
CA MET A 12 -1.54 3.52 3.36
C MET A 12 -2.45 3.66 4.60
N ALA A 13 -2.90 4.87 4.89
CA ALA A 13 -3.81 5.14 6.00
C ALA A 13 -5.10 4.33 5.86
N ARG A 14 -5.68 4.28 4.66
CA ARG A 14 -6.89 3.53 4.38
C ARG A 14 -6.69 2.03 4.58
N ARG A 15 -5.52 1.49 4.18
CA ARG A 15 -5.21 0.07 4.37
C ARG A 15 -5.07 -0.29 5.84
N ILE A 16 -4.45 0.59 6.63
CA ILE A 16 -4.36 0.40 8.09
C ILE A 16 -5.76 0.34 8.70
N PHE A 17 -6.62 1.29 8.36
CA PHE A 17 -8.00 1.33 8.83
C PHE A 17 -8.77 0.06 8.43
N ARG A 18 -8.68 -0.33 7.16
CA ARG A 18 -9.39 -1.48 6.62
C ARG A 18 -8.99 -2.78 7.32
N GLU A 19 -7.69 -3.00 7.51
CA GLU A 19 -7.22 -4.22 8.15
C GLU A 19 -7.55 -4.26 9.63
N ARG A 20 -7.49 -3.10 10.31
CA ARG A 20 -7.89 -3.03 11.70
C ARG A 20 -9.37 -3.40 11.86
N THR A 21 -10.24 -2.82 11.04
CA THR A 21 -11.67 -3.10 11.11
C THR A 21 -11.99 -4.53 10.72
N ARG A 22 -11.26 -5.08 9.74
CA ARG A 22 -11.40 -6.49 9.35
C ARG A 22 -11.14 -7.43 10.51
N LEU A 23 -10.16 -7.11 11.35
CA LEU A 23 -9.82 -7.91 12.54
C LEU A 23 -10.71 -7.61 13.74
N GLY A 24 -11.61 -6.65 13.63
CA GLY A 24 -12.48 -6.26 14.72
C GLY A 24 -11.77 -5.54 15.86
N LEU A 25 -10.61 -4.95 15.60
CA LEU A 25 -9.82 -4.24 16.62
C LEU A 25 -10.28 -2.79 16.72
N SER A 26 -10.34 -2.27 17.97
CA SER A 26 -10.46 -0.83 18.19
C SER A 26 -9.11 -0.16 17.96
N GLN A 27 -9.12 1.17 17.84
CA GLN A 27 -7.87 1.93 17.77
C GLN A 27 -7.02 1.75 19.03
N ALA A 28 -7.65 1.67 20.18
CA ALA A 28 -6.95 1.43 21.45
C ALA A 28 -6.33 0.04 21.49
N GLU A 29 -7.05 -0.98 21.02
CA GLU A 29 -6.54 -2.35 20.97
C GLU A 29 -5.36 -2.46 20.01
N LEU A 30 -5.45 -1.85 18.82
CA LEU A 30 -4.32 -1.84 17.90
C LEU A 30 -3.15 -1.06 18.49
N GLY A 31 -3.41 0.07 19.14
CA GLY A 31 -2.37 0.84 19.84
C GLY A 31 -1.61 -0.01 20.85
N ASP A 32 -2.33 -0.78 21.66
CA ASP A 32 -1.71 -1.68 22.64
C ASP A 32 -0.81 -2.71 21.95
N LEU A 33 -1.23 -3.26 20.84
CA LEU A 33 -0.46 -4.26 20.10
C LEU A 33 0.84 -3.71 19.51
N ILE A 34 0.86 -2.43 19.14
CA ILE A 34 2.05 -1.79 18.57
C ILE A 34 2.79 -0.91 19.56
N ASN A 35 2.35 -0.91 20.83
CA ASN A 35 2.91 -0.11 21.91
C ASN A 35 2.88 1.40 21.61
N GLU A 36 1.77 1.87 21.07
CA GLU A 36 1.50 3.27 20.79
C GLU A 36 0.10 3.64 21.30
N SER A 37 -0.18 4.94 21.46
CA SER A 37 -1.48 5.38 21.93
C SER A 37 -2.56 5.22 20.85
N TYR A 38 -3.83 5.18 21.28
CA TYR A 38 -4.95 5.16 20.33
C TYR A 38 -4.97 6.43 19.47
N MET A 39 -4.52 7.55 20.01
CA MET A 39 -4.42 8.81 19.26
C MET A 39 -3.41 8.70 18.12
N GLN A 40 -2.29 8.00 18.34
CA GLN A 40 -1.32 7.74 17.27
C GLN A 40 -1.97 6.92 16.16
N VAL A 41 -2.70 5.86 16.51
CA VAL A 41 -3.40 5.03 15.52
C VAL A 41 -4.41 5.87 14.74
N HIS A 42 -5.18 6.70 15.44
CA HIS A 42 -6.15 7.61 14.80
C HIS A 42 -5.46 8.54 13.80
N LYS A 43 -4.33 9.11 14.18
CA LYS A 43 -3.57 10.02 13.31
C LYS A 43 -2.98 9.29 12.10
N TYR A 44 -2.58 8.03 12.25
CA TYR A 44 -2.16 7.23 11.09
C TYR A 44 -3.33 7.00 10.13
N GLU A 45 -4.50 6.64 10.66
CA GLU A 45 -5.67 6.32 9.83
C GLU A 45 -6.29 7.55 9.17
N THR A 46 -6.15 8.71 9.78
CA THR A 46 -6.67 9.98 9.22
C THR A 46 -5.62 10.72 8.38
N CYS A 47 -4.43 10.16 8.27
CA CYS A 47 -3.32 10.71 7.48
C CYS A 47 -2.95 12.14 7.89
N VAL A 48 -3.04 12.44 9.19
CA VAL A 48 -2.63 13.74 9.75
C VAL A 48 -1.11 13.89 9.68
N PHE A 49 -0.37 12.79 9.91
CA PHE A 49 1.08 12.80 9.79
C PHE A 49 1.49 12.66 8.32
N LYS A 50 2.55 13.38 7.95
CA LYS A 50 3.11 13.26 6.60
C LYS A 50 4.04 12.05 6.48
N LYS A 51 4.61 11.59 7.59
CA LYS A 51 5.57 10.48 7.63
C LYS A 51 5.25 9.54 8.77
N ILE A 52 5.64 8.28 8.60
CA ILE A 52 5.51 7.24 9.61
C ILE A 52 6.85 6.54 9.77
N LYS A 53 7.19 6.16 11.00
CA LYS A 53 8.42 5.40 11.26
C LYS A 53 8.31 4.01 10.64
N VAL A 54 9.41 3.53 10.07
CA VAL A 54 9.47 2.16 9.54
C VAL A 54 9.20 1.14 10.65
N SER A 55 9.68 1.42 11.88
CA SER A 55 9.41 0.54 13.02
C SER A 55 7.92 0.46 13.34
N SER A 56 7.19 1.57 13.25
CA SER A 56 5.73 1.58 13.44
C SER A 56 5.02 0.77 12.35
N LEU A 57 5.44 0.92 11.10
CA LEU A 57 4.90 0.12 9.99
C LEU A 57 5.16 -1.38 10.20
N SER A 58 6.36 -1.73 10.64
CA SER A 58 6.71 -3.12 10.94
C SER A 58 5.81 -3.68 12.04
N ASN A 59 5.59 -2.92 13.11
CA ASN A 59 4.72 -3.33 14.19
C ASN A 59 3.26 -3.44 13.72
N LEU A 60 2.80 -2.50 12.91
CA LEU A 60 1.45 -2.54 12.31
C LEU A 60 1.29 -3.78 11.44
N SER A 61 2.27 -4.10 10.59
CA SER A 61 2.16 -5.28 9.71
C SER A 61 2.00 -6.56 10.53
N ARG A 62 2.76 -6.69 11.60
CA ARG A 62 2.65 -7.86 12.49
C ARG A 62 1.32 -7.91 13.22
N ALA A 63 0.88 -6.78 13.78
CA ALA A 63 -0.38 -6.70 14.51
C ALA A 63 -1.59 -6.96 13.61
N LEU A 64 -1.55 -6.44 12.38
CA LEU A 64 -2.62 -6.57 11.41
C LEU A 64 -2.51 -7.88 10.60
N LYS A 65 -1.43 -8.63 10.77
CA LYS A 65 -1.18 -9.91 10.07
C LYS A 65 -1.16 -9.75 8.55
N VAL A 66 -0.53 -8.70 8.09
CA VAL A 66 -0.36 -8.42 6.65
C VAL A 66 1.11 -8.17 6.35
N ASP A 67 1.49 -8.35 5.09
CA ASP A 67 2.84 -8.05 4.63
C ASP A 67 3.07 -6.54 4.67
N ILE A 68 4.26 -6.11 5.10
CA ILE A 68 4.60 -4.69 5.17
C ILE A 68 4.53 -4.02 3.78
N ARG A 69 4.81 -4.77 2.71
CA ARG A 69 4.71 -4.25 1.34
C ARG A 69 3.27 -3.88 0.98
N TYR A 70 2.30 -4.61 1.52
CA TYR A 70 0.90 -4.27 1.36
C TYR A 70 0.58 -2.91 1.99
N LEU A 71 1.09 -2.66 3.21
CA LEU A 71 0.89 -1.38 3.88
C LEU A 71 1.62 -0.25 3.17
N LEU A 72 2.78 -0.53 2.56
CA LEU A 72 3.53 0.44 1.77
C LEU A 72 2.94 0.67 0.38
N CYS A 73 1.85 -0.02 0.04
CA CYS A 73 1.19 0.06 -1.26
C CYS A 73 2.11 -0.37 -2.41
N GLU A 74 2.99 -1.33 -2.16
CA GLU A 74 3.88 -1.94 -3.16
C GLU A 74 3.31 -3.25 -3.69
N ASP A 75 2.00 -3.44 -3.56
CA ASP A 75 1.32 -4.65 -3.97
C ASP A 75 1.11 -4.66 -5.48
N LEU A 76 1.62 -5.68 -6.15
CA LEU A 76 1.48 -5.85 -7.60
C LEU A 76 0.02 -5.92 -8.07
N VAL A 77 -0.86 -6.43 -7.22
CA VAL A 77 -2.29 -6.55 -7.56
C VAL A 77 -2.90 -5.17 -7.81
N ASP A 78 -2.53 -4.17 -6.99
CA ASP A 78 -3.05 -2.82 -7.18
C ASP A 78 -2.56 -2.21 -8.49
N TYR A 79 -1.29 -2.39 -8.83
CA TYR A 79 -0.74 -1.89 -10.09
C TYR A 79 -1.43 -2.55 -11.28
N ILE A 80 -1.68 -3.86 -11.22
CA ILE A 80 -2.39 -4.57 -12.27
C ILE A 80 -3.80 -4.02 -12.45
N GLN A 81 -4.52 -3.79 -11.34
CA GLN A 81 -5.87 -3.25 -11.40
C GLN A 81 -5.89 -1.83 -11.96
N GLU A 82 -4.97 -0.98 -11.55
CA GLU A 82 -4.87 0.39 -12.07
C GLU A 82 -4.55 0.39 -13.56
N ILE A 83 -3.59 -0.43 -13.99
CA ILE A 83 -3.26 -0.56 -15.41
C ILE A 83 -4.47 -1.02 -16.20
N ASN A 84 -5.21 -2.01 -15.71
CA ASN A 84 -6.40 -2.53 -16.39
C ASN A 84 -7.48 -1.45 -16.53
N GLN A 85 -7.71 -0.63 -15.50
CA GLN A 85 -8.68 0.45 -15.56
C GLN A 85 -8.30 1.51 -16.58
N GLU A 86 -7.03 1.89 -16.63
CA GLU A 86 -6.54 2.85 -17.60
C GLU A 86 -6.65 2.31 -19.03
N VAL A 87 -6.30 1.03 -19.21
CA VAL A 87 -6.26 0.38 -20.53
C VAL A 87 -7.68 0.21 -21.09
N VAL A 88 -8.66 -0.15 -20.25
CA VAL A 88 -10.05 -0.42 -20.70
C VAL A 88 -10.67 0.78 -21.41
N ASN A 89 -10.27 1.99 -21.04
CA ASN A 89 -10.85 3.24 -21.57
C ASN A 89 -10.10 3.76 -22.80
N LEU A 90 -9.06 3.08 -23.27
CA LEU A 90 -8.29 3.53 -24.41
C LEU A 90 -8.92 3.11 -25.74
N PRO A 91 -8.77 3.91 -26.81
CA PRO A 91 -9.19 3.49 -28.15
C PRO A 91 -8.47 2.21 -28.59
N GLN A 92 -9.14 1.40 -29.40
CA GLN A 92 -8.61 0.13 -29.89
C GLN A 92 -7.22 0.28 -30.54
N LYS A 93 -7.02 1.35 -31.29
CA LYS A 93 -5.74 1.65 -31.93
C LYS A 93 -4.61 1.77 -30.91
N ASP A 94 -4.85 2.44 -29.79
CA ASP A 94 -3.86 2.62 -28.74
C ASP A 94 -3.61 1.33 -27.98
N LEU A 95 -4.63 0.48 -27.82
CA LEU A 95 -4.46 -0.84 -27.20
C LEU A 95 -3.49 -1.72 -27.97
N VAL A 96 -3.58 -1.72 -29.30
CA VAL A 96 -2.66 -2.47 -30.16
C VAL A 96 -1.24 -1.97 -29.97
N ASN A 97 -1.06 -0.65 -29.93
CA ASN A 97 0.26 -0.06 -29.72
C ASN A 97 0.87 -0.44 -28.39
N ILE A 98 0.06 -0.40 -27.31
CA ILE A 98 0.50 -0.79 -25.97
C ILE A 98 0.87 -2.27 -25.92
N TYR A 99 0.07 -3.12 -26.54
CA TYR A 99 0.36 -4.55 -26.63
C TYR A 99 1.71 -4.81 -27.29
N ASN A 100 1.98 -4.12 -28.39
CA ASN A 100 3.24 -4.25 -29.10
C ASN A 100 4.43 -3.76 -28.26
N ILE A 101 4.25 -2.67 -27.50
CA ILE A 101 5.28 -2.16 -26.59
C ILE A 101 5.59 -3.19 -25.50
N ILE A 102 4.57 -3.81 -24.93
CA ILE A 102 4.73 -4.84 -23.90
C ILE A 102 5.51 -6.03 -24.45
N LYS A 103 5.16 -6.50 -25.65
CA LYS A 103 5.85 -7.62 -26.29
C LYS A 103 7.32 -7.29 -26.54
N LYS A 104 7.60 -6.11 -27.03
CA LYS A 104 8.96 -5.64 -27.27
C LYS A 104 9.76 -5.56 -25.97
N TYR A 105 9.16 -5.03 -24.92
CA TYR A 105 9.78 -4.95 -23.59
C TYR A 105 10.16 -6.35 -23.09
N LYS A 106 9.22 -7.30 -23.18
CA LYS A 106 9.49 -8.68 -22.75
C LYS A 106 10.64 -9.31 -23.51
N SER A 107 10.68 -9.10 -24.83
CA SER A 107 11.77 -9.61 -25.68
C SER A 107 13.11 -9.03 -25.25
N LEU A 108 13.18 -7.71 -25.01
CA LEU A 108 14.42 -7.05 -24.61
C LEU A 108 14.90 -7.51 -23.21
N LYS A 109 13.99 -7.92 -22.35
CA LYS A 109 14.31 -8.41 -21.00
C LYS A 109 14.54 -9.92 -20.95
N GLY A 110 14.42 -10.62 -22.07
CA GLY A 110 14.51 -12.08 -22.09
C GLY A 110 13.32 -12.78 -21.45
N LEU A 111 12.20 -12.08 -21.29
CA LEU A 111 10.95 -12.63 -20.78
C LEU A 111 10.10 -13.15 -21.94
N VAL A 112 9.53 -14.32 -21.78
CA VAL A 112 8.74 -14.94 -22.85
C VAL A 112 7.24 -14.78 -22.58
#